data_35bb8d944da0cb5812c46b322e1e782c
#
_entry.id   35bb8d944da0cb5812c46b322e1e782c
#
_cell.length_a   1.000
_cell.length_b   1.000
_cell.length_c   1.000
_cell.angle_alpha   90.00
_cell.angle_beta   90.00
_cell.angle_gamma   90.00
#
_symmetry.space_group_name_H-M   'P 1'
#
loop_
_entity.id
_entity.type
_entity.pdbx_description
1 polymer ?
#
loop_
_entity_poly.entity_id
_entity_poly.type
_entity_poly.pdbx_seq_one_letter_code
_entity_poly.pdbx_strand_id
1 'polypeptide(L)'
;MNRREFLAAGAVAGLAPALRAACNKADCVCDRMPKLTPPAQPAQLNLCLQWWGIPTDDDVNAKLDFLEANGYQAVEVGTDVNWLRDKGLKVAASLKNRKLFLTTACGGSQFDRLDKAKNDAEVARFMPVLELLGEMKSVGLIICPARGKPEMGLKELRADFVTNTGKRLAEKAAKCGTSIVLEPLQRAETPFLRQVADGAKMAQEIGPGCTVMGDFWHMSKEEPSFFGAFVSAGKLLSHVHVASLGRRKIPGSDGALDNYVDGFKGLKFIGYRGAVSLEAGFLEKGRDAKNKPIWPTREEQQKILAGMCRMLREQWEQA
;
A
#
# COMPACT_ATOMS: atom_id res chain seq x y z
N MET A 1 -13.10 -34.15 -12.37
CA MET A 1 -13.11 -32.70 -12.10
C MET A 1 -11.67 -32.23 -12.08
N ASN A 2 -11.25 -31.43 -13.04
CA ASN A 2 -9.87 -30.96 -13.12
C ASN A 2 -9.68 -29.68 -12.28
N ARG A 3 -8.43 -29.30 -12.02
CA ARG A 3 -8.07 -28.16 -11.17
C ARG A 3 -8.65 -26.81 -11.66
N ARG A 4 -8.94 -26.70 -12.96
CA ARG A 4 -9.57 -25.49 -13.57
C ARG A 4 -11.07 -25.41 -13.29
N GLU A 5 -11.77 -26.56 -13.29
CA GLU A 5 -13.20 -26.64 -12.97
C GLU A 5 -13.46 -26.33 -11.49
N PHE A 6 -12.52 -26.66 -10.60
CA PHE A 6 -12.60 -26.34 -9.18
C PHE A 6 -12.47 -24.82 -8.91
N LEU A 7 -11.64 -24.12 -9.70
CA LEU A 7 -11.39 -22.67 -9.52
C LEU A 7 -12.40 -21.78 -10.28
N ALA A 8 -12.98 -22.28 -11.37
CA ALA A 8 -13.86 -21.49 -12.25
C ALA A 8 -15.33 -21.37 -11.78
N ALA A 9 -15.74 -22.19 -10.81
CA ALA A 9 -17.16 -22.35 -10.49
C ALA A 9 -17.69 -21.53 -9.33
N GLY A 10 -16.99 -20.53 -8.81
CA GLY A 10 -17.49 -19.88 -7.60
C GLY A 10 -17.75 -20.89 -6.46
N ALA A 11 -16.97 -21.95 -6.45
CA ALA A 11 -17.24 -23.24 -5.80
C ALA A 11 -17.20 -23.21 -4.26
N VAL A 12 -16.94 -22.07 -3.64
CA VAL A 12 -17.03 -21.94 -2.18
C VAL A 12 -18.50 -22.08 -1.73
N ALA A 13 -19.46 -21.59 -2.53
CA ALA A 13 -20.88 -21.77 -2.25
C ALA A 13 -21.37 -23.23 -2.51
N GLY A 14 -20.71 -23.96 -3.40
CA GLY A 14 -21.06 -25.36 -3.72
C GLY A 14 -20.43 -26.41 -2.81
N LEU A 15 -19.32 -26.07 -2.12
CA LEU A 15 -18.65 -27.00 -1.18
C LEU A 15 -19.39 -27.15 0.16
N ALA A 16 -20.08 -26.11 0.60
CA ALA A 16 -20.80 -26.16 1.88
C ALA A 16 -21.88 -27.26 1.93
N PRO A 17 -22.72 -27.47 0.88
CA PRO A 17 -23.68 -28.59 0.85
C PRO A 17 -23.00 -29.96 0.77
N ALA A 18 -21.93 -30.09 -0.02
CA ALA A 18 -21.22 -31.36 -0.16
C ALA A 18 -20.49 -31.77 1.13
N LEU A 19 -19.90 -30.81 1.84
CA LEU A 19 -19.30 -31.05 3.16
C LEU A 19 -20.35 -31.36 4.23
N ARG A 20 -21.54 -30.73 4.17
CA ARG A 20 -22.67 -31.08 5.05
C ARG A 20 -23.19 -32.51 4.82
N ALA A 21 -23.27 -32.93 3.56
CA ALA A 21 -23.69 -34.30 3.24
C ALA A 21 -22.70 -35.37 3.73
N ALA A 22 -21.43 -35.03 3.90
CA ALA A 22 -20.39 -35.94 4.42
C ALA A 22 -20.27 -35.94 5.96
N CYS A 23 -20.93 -34.98 6.64
CA CYS A 23 -20.79 -34.81 8.10
C CYS A 23 -22.12 -35.01 8.81
N ASN A 24 -22.36 -36.24 9.33
CA ASN A 24 -23.58 -36.62 10.05
C ASN A 24 -23.56 -36.28 11.56
N LYS A 25 -22.71 -35.35 12.02
CA LYS A 25 -22.62 -34.98 13.44
C LYS A 25 -23.23 -33.64 13.72
N ALA A 26 -23.98 -33.51 14.81
CA ALA A 26 -24.63 -32.29 15.29
C ALA A 26 -23.64 -31.12 15.58
N ASP A 27 -22.34 -31.41 15.67
CA ASP A 27 -21.24 -30.46 15.88
C ASP A 27 -20.27 -30.39 14.68
N CYS A 28 -20.79 -30.27 13.48
CA CYS A 28 -19.93 -30.15 12.30
C CYS A 28 -19.10 -28.88 12.34
N VAL A 29 -17.77 -29.00 12.15
CA VAL A 29 -16.83 -27.87 12.04
C VAL A 29 -17.26 -26.91 10.94
N CYS A 30 -17.98 -27.39 9.91
CA CYS A 30 -18.51 -26.56 8.83
C CYS A 30 -19.50 -25.49 9.30
N ASP A 31 -20.25 -25.75 10.38
CA ASP A 31 -21.21 -24.78 10.94
C ASP A 31 -20.52 -23.68 11.77
N ARG A 32 -19.25 -23.93 12.15
CA ARG A 32 -18.39 -22.97 12.88
C ARG A 32 -17.48 -22.16 11.95
N MET A 33 -17.43 -22.52 10.67
CA MET A 33 -16.66 -21.73 9.70
C MET A 33 -17.32 -20.36 9.52
N PRO A 34 -16.54 -19.25 9.59
CA PRO A 34 -17.08 -17.94 9.30
C PRO A 34 -17.71 -17.95 7.91
N LYS A 35 -18.97 -17.55 7.79
CA LYS A 35 -19.60 -17.34 6.48
C LYS A 35 -18.84 -16.24 5.78
N LEU A 36 -18.14 -16.59 4.69
CA LEU A 36 -17.53 -15.60 3.82
C LEU A 36 -18.64 -14.81 3.15
N THR A 37 -18.90 -13.62 3.64
CA THR A 37 -19.80 -12.66 2.99
C THR A 37 -19.02 -11.96 1.86
N PRO A 38 -19.52 -11.99 0.63
CA PRO A 38 -18.93 -11.21 -0.43
C PRO A 38 -18.83 -9.73 -0.02
N PRO A 39 -17.80 -8.99 -0.48
CA PRO A 39 -17.69 -7.58 -0.19
C PRO A 39 -18.94 -6.84 -0.72
N ALA A 40 -19.40 -5.83 0.02
CA ALA A 40 -20.60 -5.05 -0.31
C ALA A 40 -20.50 -4.33 -1.67
N GLN A 41 -19.28 -4.09 -2.14
CA GLN A 41 -18.99 -3.52 -3.45
C GLN A 41 -17.84 -4.29 -4.11
N PRO A 42 -17.82 -4.42 -5.45
CA PRO A 42 -16.70 -5.05 -6.14
C PRO A 42 -15.42 -4.24 -5.94
N ALA A 43 -14.30 -4.93 -5.91
CA ALA A 43 -12.98 -4.31 -5.88
C ALA A 43 -12.73 -3.48 -7.15
N GLN A 44 -11.85 -2.51 -7.03
CA GLN A 44 -11.48 -1.61 -8.13
C GLN A 44 -9.95 -1.44 -8.16
N LEU A 45 -9.36 -1.52 -9.34
CA LEU A 45 -7.96 -1.19 -9.55
C LEU A 45 -7.84 0.32 -9.76
N ASN A 46 -7.39 1.03 -8.74
CA ASN A 46 -7.10 2.45 -8.80
C ASN A 46 -5.58 2.65 -8.88
N LEU A 47 -5.07 2.88 -10.08
CA LEU A 47 -3.64 3.14 -10.28
C LEU A 47 -3.26 4.54 -9.79
N CYS A 48 -2.11 4.64 -9.16
CA CYS A 48 -1.60 5.84 -8.53
C CYS A 48 -0.14 6.08 -8.90
N LEU A 49 0.26 7.35 -8.98
CA LEU A 49 1.66 7.75 -9.03
C LEU A 49 2.01 8.61 -7.82
N GLN A 50 3.23 8.48 -7.37
CA GLN A 50 3.84 9.42 -6.43
C GLN A 50 4.10 10.74 -7.15
N TRP A 51 3.82 11.86 -6.48
CA TRP A 51 3.89 13.22 -7.04
C TRP A 51 5.19 13.52 -7.77
N TRP A 52 6.30 13.08 -7.20
CA TRP A 52 7.65 13.30 -7.78
C TRP A 52 7.96 12.39 -8.97
N GLY A 53 7.21 11.30 -9.14
CA GLY A 53 7.32 10.36 -10.26
C GLY A 53 6.50 10.74 -11.49
N ILE A 54 5.70 11.82 -11.43
CA ILE A 54 4.86 12.26 -12.55
C ILE A 54 5.72 13.01 -13.57
N PRO A 55 5.89 12.50 -14.80
CA PRO A 55 6.84 13.04 -15.77
C PRO A 55 6.27 14.21 -16.58
N THR A 56 5.95 15.30 -15.89
CA THR A 56 5.47 16.59 -16.46
C THR A 56 6.23 17.75 -15.86
N ASP A 57 5.86 18.98 -16.20
CA ASP A 57 6.32 20.16 -15.49
C ASP A 57 5.81 20.18 -14.06
N ASP A 58 6.50 20.90 -13.16
CA ASP A 58 6.13 20.94 -11.75
C ASP A 58 4.96 21.92 -11.48
N ASP A 59 3.95 21.85 -12.34
CA ASP A 59 2.68 22.55 -12.21
C ASP A 59 1.60 21.58 -11.72
N VAL A 60 0.73 22.06 -10.83
CA VAL A 60 -0.31 21.21 -10.21
C VAL A 60 -1.27 20.69 -11.28
N ASN A 61 -1.76 21.55 -12.17
CA ASN A 61 -2.73 21.13 -13.16
C ASN A 61 -2.09 20.22 -14.22
N ALA A 62 -0.89 20.55 -14.70
CA ALA A 62 -0.18 19.72 -15.67
C ALA A 62 0.02 18.29 -15.15
N LYS A 63 0.35 18.11 -13.85
CA LYS A 63 0.48 16.79 -13.23
C LYS A 63 -0.85 16.07 -13.12
N LEU A 64 -1.90 16.75 -12.68
CA LEU A 64 -3.23 16.12 -12.53
C LEU A 64 -3.85 15.81 -13.88
N ASP A 65 -3.69 16.67 -14.90
CA ASP A 65 -4.11 16.43 -16.28
C ASP A 65 -3.41 15.19 -16.86
N PHE A 66 -2.11 15.04 -16.61
CA PHE A 66 -1.36 13.85 -17.00
C PHE A 66 -1.94 12.59 -16.39
N LEU A 67 -2.26 12.60 -15.09
CA LEU A 67 -2.83 11.45 -14.40
C LEU A 67 -4.17 11.04 -15.04
N GLU A 68 -5.09 11.99 -15.24
CA GLU A 68 -6.39 11.71 -15.83
C GLU A 68 -6.28 11.21 -17.29
N ALA A 69 -5.46 11.87 -18.10
CA ALA A 69 -5.25 11.51 -19.50
C ALA A 69 -4.64 10.10 -19.67
N ASN A 70 -3.87 9.62 -18.69
CA ASN A 70 -3.23 8.31 -18.71
C ASN A 70 -3.98 7.26 -17.87
N GLY A 71 -5.18 7.60 -17.40
CA GLY A 71 -6.07 6.65 -16.74
C GLY A 71 -5.62 6.26 -15.32
N TYR A 72 -4.94 7.14 -14.60
CA TYR A 72 -4.74 7.02 -13.16
C TYR A 72 -5.96 7.54 -12.40
N GLN A 73 -6.16 7.06 -11.19
CA GLN A 73 -7.26 7.43 -10.31
C GLN A 73 -6.81 8.14 -9.04
N ALA A 74 -5.51 8.07 -8.71
CA ALA A 74 -5.02 8.61 -7.46
C ALA A 74 -3.65 9.26 -7.60
N VAL A 75 -3.31 10.07 -6.61
CA VAL A 75 -1.98 10.66 -6.43
C VAL A 75 -1.52 10.46 -4.98
N GLU A 76 -0.25 10.16 -4.80
CA GLU A 76 0.43 10.06 -3.51
C GLU A 76 1.43 11.19 -3.37
N VAL A 77 1.60 11.72 -2.15
CA VAL A 77 2.45 12.88 -1.88
C VAL A 77 3.56 12.57 -0.87
N GLY A 78 4.47 13.50 -0.65
CA GLY A 78 5.49 13.41 0.39
C GLY A 78 5.04 14.00 1.72
N THR A 79 5.90 13.91 2.74
CA THR A 79 5.63 14.34 4.12
C THR A 79 6.26 15.69 4.49
N ASP A 80 6.83 16.41 3.53
CA ASP A 80 7.38 17.74 3.81
C ASP A 80 6.25 18.73 4.16
N VAL A 81 6.28 19.24 5.39
CA VAL A 81 5.21 20.10 5.93
C VAL A 81 5.05 21.40 5.14
N ASN A 82 6.15 21.99 4.68
CA ASN A 82 6.08 23.24 3.94
C ASN A 82 5.48 22.98 2.56
N TRP A 83 5.93 21.91 1.89
CA TRP A 83 5.36 21.51 0.62
C TRP A 83 3.85 21.18 0.75
N LEU A 84 3.45 20.44 1.78
CA LEU A 84 2.04 20.09 2.04
C LEU A 84 1.20 21.35 2.22
N ARG A 85 1.70 22.35 2.98
CA ARG A 85 1.03 23.63 3.20
C ARG A 85 0.93 24.48 1.94
N ASP A 86 2.03 24.60 1.20
CA ASP A 86 2.13 25.55 0.09
C ASP A 86 1.58 24.99 -1.22
N LYS A 87 1.77 23.71 -1.48
CA LYS A 87 1.41 23.01 -2.72
C LYS A 87 0.38 21.90 -2.50
N GLY A 88 0.52 21.10 -1.45
CA GLY A 88 -0.37 19.99 -1.16
C GLY A 88 -1.83 20.40 -1.03
N LEU A 89 -2.12 21.48 -0.30
CA LEU A 89 -3.48 22.03 -0.18
C LEU A 89 -4.05 22.48 -1.53
N LYS A 90 -3.22 23.01 -2.45
CA LYS A 90 -3.64 23.34 -3.82
C LYS A 90 -3.97 22.08 -4.63
N VAL A 91 -3.16 21.03 -4.47
CA VAL A 91 -3.46 19.71 -5.07
C VAL A 91 -4.82 19.23 -4.60
N ALA A 92 -5.06 19.18 -3.28
CA ALA A 92 -6.33 18.74 -2.71
C ALA A 92 -7.53 19.58 -3.17
N ALA A 93 -7.35 20.91 -3.28
CA ALA A 93 -8.37 21.79 -3.81
C ALA A 93 -8.69 21.51 -5.29
N SER A 94 -7.66 21.26 -6.11
CA SER A 94 -7.82 20.95 -7.54
C SER A 94 -8.49 19.57 -7.76
N LEU A 95 -8.31 18.62 -6.85
CA LEU A 95 -8.93 17.28 -6.93
C LEU A 95 -10.45 17.31 -6.77
N LYS A 96 -11.03 18.34 -6.13
CA LYS A 96 -12.50 18.44 -5.90
C LYS A 96 -13.32 18.40 -7.19
N ASN A 97 -12.75 18.84 -8.30
CA ASN A 97 -13.41 18.89 -9.61
C ASN A 97 -12.89 17.83 -10.59
N ARG A 98 -12.17 16.82 -10.09
CA ARG A 98 -11.55 15.77 -10.89
C ARG A 98 -12.00 14.38 -10.46
N LYS A 99 -11.80 13.40 -11.32
CA LYS A 99 -12.03 11.97 -10.99
C LYS A 99 -10.84 11.33 -10.28
N LEU A 100 -9.96 12.15 -9.72
CA LEU A 100 -8.78 11.73 -8.96
C LEU A 100 -9.02 11.89 -7.47
N PHE A 101 -8.33 11.08 -6.67
CA PHE A 101 -8.31 11.25 -5.22
C PHE A 101 -6.87 11.26 -4.68
N LEU A 102 -6.68 11.93 -3.56
CA LEU A 102 -5.44 11.87 -2.81
C LEU A 102 -5.43 10.59 -1.97
N THR A 103 -4.38 9.79 -2.11
CA THR A 103 -4.22 8.61 -1.26
C THR A 103 -3.38 8.92 -0.03
N THR A 104 -2.14 8.51 0.04
CA THR A 104 -1.28 8.60 1.22
C THR A 104 -0.21 9.67 1.06
N ALA A 105 0.44 10.01 2.18
CA ALA A 105 1.73 10.66 2.17
C ALA A 105 2.80 9.65 2.58
N CYS A 106 3.85 9.54 1.75
CA CYS A 106 4.99 8.65 1.98
C CYS A 106 6.22 9.43 2.43
N GLY A 107 6.86 8.97 3.51
CA GLY A 107 8.10 9.54 4.02
C GLY A 107 8.70 8.71 5.14
N GLY A 108 10.03 8.83 5.30
CA GLY A 108 10.74 8.04 6.30
C GLY A 108 10.37 8.39 7.74
N SER A 109 10.26 7.38 8.58
CA SER A 109 9.98 7.48 10.02
C SER A 109 10.86 6.51 10.80
N GLN A 110 11.12 6.82 12.06
CA GLN A 110 11.93 5.99 12.95
C GLN A 110 11.55 6.21 14.42
N PHE A 111 11.06 5.15 15.09
CA PHE A 111 10.54 5.20 16.46
C PHE A 111 11.25 4.21 17.39
N ASP A 112 12.42 3.73 17.04
CA ASP A 112 13.17 2.64 17.67
C ASP A 112 14.33 3.09 18.54
N ARG A 113 14.37 4.39 18.91
CA ARG A 113 15.45 4.98 19.71
C ARG A 113 15.29 4.65 21.18
N LEU A 114 16.41 4.36 21.88
CA LEU A 114 16.46 4.24 23.34
C LEU A 114 16.19 5.60 24.02
N ASP A 115 16.62 6.68 23.38
CA ASP A 115 16.33 8.04 23.82
C ASP A 115 14.86 8.40 23.52
N LYS A 116 14.04 8.36 24.54
CA LYS A 116 12.61 8.69 24.43
C LYS A 116 12.35 10.09 23.87
N ALA A 117 13.21 11.06 24.15
CA ALA A 117 13.04 12.42 23.61
C ALA A 117 13.18 12.44 22.09
N LYS A 118 14.01 11.56 21.50
CA LYS A 118 14.10 11.43 20.03
C LYS A 118 12.83 10.82 19.44
N ASN A 119 12.26 9.80 20.07
CA ASN A 119 10.97 9.24 19.64
C ASN A 119 9.83 10.27 19.80
N ASP A 120 9.83 11.04 20.89
CA ASP A 120 8.85 12.11 21.09
C ASP A 120 8.98 13.23 20.06
N ALA A 121 10.22 13.60 19.69
CA ALA A 121 10.47 14.56 18.62
C ALA A 121 9.98 14.04 17.24
N GLU A 122 10.16 12.74 16.98
CA GLU A 122 9.66 12.12 15.76
C GLU A 122 8.11 12.11 15.73
N VAL A 123 7.46 11.80 16.85
CA VAL A 123 6.00 11.93 16.98
C VAL A 123 5.58 13.38 16.73
N ALA A 124 6.24 14.35 17.36
CA ALA A 124 5.92 15.78 17.20
C ALA A 124 6.09 16.26 15.75
N ARG A 125 7.10 15.75 15.03
CA ARG A 125 7.34 16.06 13.62
C ARG A 125 6.15 15.70 12.73
N PHE A 126 5.44 14.61 13.02
CA PHE A 126 4.31 14.15 12.22
C PHE A 126 2.97 14.77 12.61
N MET A 127 2.85 15.42 13.79
CA MET A 127 1.57 16.03 14.20
C MET A 127 1.02 17.04 13.18
N PRO A 128 1.80 18.03 12.69
CA PRO A 128 1.33 18.95 11.66
C PRO A 128 1.11 18.27 10.30
N VAL A 129 1.85 17.21 9.99
CA VAL A 129 1.59 16.41 8.76
C VAL A 129 0.20 15.80 8.80
N LEU A 130 -0.18 15.16 9.93
CA LEU A 130 -1.49 14.55 10.09
C LEU A 130 -2.64 15.58 10.03
N GLU A 131 -2.44 16.80 10.54
CA GLU A 131 -3.41 17.89 10.41
C GLU A 131 -3.64 18.26 8.93
N LEU A 132 -2.57 18.48 8.19
CA LEU A 132 -2.64 18.81 6.76
C LEU A 132 -3.26 17.65 5.95
N LEU A 133 -2.87 16.41 6.23
CA LEU A 133 -3.44 15.24 5.55
C LEU A 133 -4.94 15.10 5.83
N GLY A 134 -5.39 15.38 7.04
CA GLY A 134 -6.83 15.43 7.38
C GLY A 134 -7.57 16.51 6.61
N GLU A 135 -7.02 17.73 6.53
CA GLU A 135 -7.56 18.84 5.72
C GLU A 135 -7.64 18.48 4.23
N MET A 136 -6.62 17.81 3.72
CA MET A 136 -6.53 17.32 2.35
C MET A 136 -7.43 16.10 2.07
N LYS A 137 -8.07 15.52 3.09
CA LYS A 137 -8.85 14.26 3.01
C LYS A 137 -8.03 13.08 2.48
N SER A 138 -6.77 13.02 2.84
CA SER A 138 -5.87 11.92 2.52
C SER A 138 -6.24 10.66 3.30
N VAL A 139 -5.99 9.50 2.70
CA VAL A 139 -6.16 8.18 3.35
C VAL A 139 -5.25 8.05 4.58
N GLY A 140 -4.00 8.51 4.50
CA GLY A 140 -3.12 8.42 5.65
C GLY A 140 -1.65 8.77 5.42
N LEU A 141 -0.92 8.66 6.52
CA LEU A 141 0.53 8.80 6.60
C LEU A 141 1.19 7.43 6.68
N ILE A 142 2.02 7.09 5.71
CA ILE A 142 2.80 5.84 5.74
C ILE A 142 3.87 5.92 6.82
N ILE A 143 3.92 4.90 7.68
CA ILE A 143 4.83 4.78 8.81
C ILE A 143 5.58 3.44 8.73
N CYS A 144 6.92 3.53 8.72
CA CYS A 144 7.81 2.39 8.97
C CYS A 144 8.32 2.51 10.42
N PRO A 145 7.86 1.71 11.38
CA PRO A 145 8.17 1.89 12.80
C PRO A 145 9.67 1.82 13.12
N ALA A 146 10.41 1.00 12.39
CA ALA A 146 11.86 0.88 12.52
C ALA A 146 12.49 0.54 11.15
N ARG A 147 13.64 1.13 10.87
CA ARG A 147 14.49 0.82 9.71
C ARG A 147 15.92 0.53 10.17
N GLY A 148 16.59 -0.41 9.51
CA GLY A 148 17.93 -0.82 9.86
C GLY A 148 17.98 -1.58 11.19
N LYS A 149 19.05 -1.39 11.95
CA LYS A 149 19.21 -2.01 13.26
C LYS A 149 18.56 -1.11 14.34
N PRO A 150 17.46 -1.56 14.98
CA PRO A 150 16.82 -0.77 16.04
C PRO A 150 17.75 -0.65 17.26
N GLU A 151 17.65 0.47 17.96
CA GLU A 151 18.34 0.68 19.23
C GLU A 151 17.61 -0.06 20.36
N MET A 152 16.28 -0.13 20.30
CA MET A 152 15.45 -0.89 21.24
C MET A 152 15.43 -2.38 20.93
N GLY A 153 15.21 -3.21 21.95
CA GLY A 153 14.82 -4.60 21.75
C GLY A 153 13.46 -4.71 21.03
N LEU A 154 13.28 -5.70 20.14
CA LEU A 154 12.05 -5.80 19.31
C LEU A 154 10.77 -5.90 20.15
N LYS A 155 10.83 -6.53 21.31
CA LYS A 155 9.70 -6.65 22.24
C LYS A 155 9.34 -5.29 22.87
N GLU A 156 10.34 -4.55 23.28
CA GLU A 156 10.20 -3.21 23.85
C GLU A 156 9.69 -2.23 22.79
N LEU A 157 10.30 -2.22 21.61
CA LEU A 157 9.86 -1.42 20.47
C LEU A 157 8.38 -1.66 20.15
N ARG A 158 7.96 -2.95 20.08
CA ARG A 158 6.57 -3.28 19.84
C ARG A 158 5.64 -2.74 20.93
N ALA A 159 6.03 -2.93 22.19
CA ALA A 159 5.25 -2.45 23.33
C ALA A 159 5.11 -0.92 23.30
N ASP A 160 6.22 -0.19 23.13
CA ASP A 160 6.19 1.26 23.02
C ASP A 160 5.37 1.73 21.82
N PHE A 161 5.58 1.16 20.65
CA PHE A 161 4.86 1.59 19.44
C PHE A 161 3.35 1.40 19.57
N VAL A 162 2.92 0.25 20.10
CA VAL A 162 1.48 -0.06 20.26
C VAL A 162 0.81 0.78 21.34
N THR A 163 1.52 1.10 22.45
CA THR A 163 0.90 1.75 23.62
C THR A 163 1.23 3.24 23.74
N ASN A 164 2.24 3.74 23.04
CA ASN A 164 2.74 5.12 23.14
C ASN A 164 2.90 5.76 21.75
N THR A 165 4.04 5.56 21.06
CA THR A 165 4.38 6.37 19.87
C THR A 165 3.39 6.20 18.73
N GLY A 166 3.10 4.98 18.31
CA GLY A 166 2.11 4.68 17.28
C GLY A 166 0.68 5.02 17.74
N LYS A 167 0.36 4.77 19.01
CA LYS A 167 -0.94 5.11 19.59
C LYS A 167 -1.25 6.61 19.52
N ARG A 168 -0.29 7.43 19.91
CA ARG A 168 -0.42 8.91 19.88
C ARG A 168 -0.62 9.43 18.45
N LEU A 169 0.10 8.87 17.49
CA LEU A 169 -0.06 9.23 16.07
C LEU A 169 -1.44 8.80 15.54
N ALA A 170 -1.88 7.57 15.85
CA ALA A 170 -3.18 7.05 15.42
C ALA A 170 -4.35 7.87 16.01
N GLU A 171 -4.29 8.22 17.30
CA GLU A 171 -5.29 9.08 17.94
C GLU A 171 -5.37 10.47 17.31
N LYS A 172 -4.21 11.06 16.97
CA LYS A 172 -4.17 12.32 16.24
C LYS A 172 -4.75 12.18 14.85
N ALA A 173 -4.34 11.14 14.11
CA ALA A 173 -4.84 10.85 12.77
C ALA A 173 -6.37 10.69 12.76
N ALA A 174 -6.92 9.88 13.69
CA ALA A 174 -8.36 9.69 13.82
C ALA A 174 -9.11 11.01 14.08
N LYS A 175 -8.57 11.88 14.96
CA LYS A 175 -9.15 13.21 15.23
C LYS A 175 -9.13 14.11 13.99
N CYS A 176 -8.16 13.96 13.12
CA CYS A 176 -8.05 14.71 11.88
C CYS A 176 -8.84 14.08 10.71
N GLY A 177 -9.46 12.90 10.89
CA GLY A 177 -10.18 12.20 9.82
C GLY A 177 -9.27 11.52 8.80
N THR A 178 -8.06 11.14 9.21
CA THR A 178 -7.07 10.39 8.43
C THR A 178 -6.54 9.19 9.23
N SER A 179 -5.50 8.51 8.77
CA SER A 179 -4.88 7.39 9.50
C SER A 179 -3.36 7.43 9.44
N ILE A 180 -2.70 6.68 10.33
CA ILE A 180 -1.37 6.15 10.06
C ILE A 180 -1.50 4.82 9.35
N VAL A 181 -0.62 4.55 8.40
CA VAL A 181 -0.62 3.36 7.55
C VAL A 181 0.69 2.63 7.77
N LEU A 182 0.65 1.49 8.45
CA LEU A 182 1.84 0.71 8.75
C LEU A 182 2.36 0.03 7.50
N GLU A 183 3.63 0.25 7.19
CA GLU A 183 4.33 -0.41 6.08
C GLU A 183 5.24 -1.52 6.58
N PRO A 184 4.93 -2.79 6.29
CA PRO A 184 5.87 -3.89 6.46
C PRO A 184 6.97 -3.83 5.41
N LEU A 185 8.24 -3.93 5.87
CA LEU A 185 9.42 -3.89 5.00
C LEU A 185 10.12 -5.25 4.95
N GLN A 186 10.90 -5.49 3.90
CA GLN A 186 11.73 -6.70 3.80
C GLN A 186 12.79 -6.76 4.89
N ARG A 187 13.27 -7.98 5.18
CA ARG A 187 14.26 -8.29 6.24
C ARG A 187 15.60 -7.57 6.09
N ALA A 188 15.98 -7.16 4.88
CA ALA A 188 17.18 -6.39 4.63
C ALA A 188 17.05 -4.94 5.14
N GLU A 189 15.82 -4.44 5.29
CA GLU A 189 15.54 -3.07 5.74
C GLU A 189 15.07 -2.99 7.19
N THR A 190 14.41 -4.02 7.71
CA THR A 190 13.97 -4.06 9.11
C THR A 190 13.94 -5.49 9.67
N PRO A 191 14.33 -5.69 10.94
CA PRO A 191 14.04 -6.92 11.65
C PRO A 191 12.66 -6.94 12.31
N PHE A 192 11.91 -5.84 12.27
CA PHE A 192 10.74 -5.59 13.12
C PHE A 192 9.42 -5.98 12.45
N LEU A 193 8.90 -5.16 11.58
CA LEU A 193 7.61 -5.38 10.91
C LEU A 193 7.84 -5.77 9.46
N ARG A 194 7.52 -7.03 9.10
CA ARG A 194 7.88 -7.57 7.78
C ARG A 194 6.71 -8.17 7.01
N GLN A 195 5.64 -8.58 7.70
CA GLN A 195 4.47 -9.21 7.07
C GLN A 195 3.21 -8.37 7.26
N VAL A 196 2.36 -8.38 6.26
CA VAL A 196 1.08 -7.64 6.26
C VAL A 196 0.16 -8.11 7.37
N ALA A 197 0.14 -9.42 7.66
CA ALA A 197 -0.64 -9.99 8.76
C ALA A 197 -0.23 -9.44 10.13
N ASP A 198 1.09 -9.31 10.38
CA ASP A 198 1.62 -8.74 11.63
C ASP A 198 1.29 -7.24 11.73
N GLY A 199 1.36 -6.52 10.61
CA GLY A 199 0.96 -5.11 10.52
C GLY A 199 -0.53 -4.93 10.82
N ALA A 200 -1.38 -5.76 10.25
CA ALA A 200 -2.82 -5.73 10.51
C ALA A 200 -3.15 -6.00 11.98
N LYS A 201 -2.48 -7.00 12.59
CA LYS A 201 -2.61 -7.27 14.03
C LYS A 201 -2.16 -6.09 14.88
N MET A 202 -1.03 -5.47 14.55
CA MET A 202 -0.52 -4.30 15.24
C MET A 202 -1.48 -3.11 15.09
N ALA A 203 -2.00 -2.86 13.89
CA ALA A 203 -3.00 -1.81 13.64
C ALA A 203 -4.28 -2.04 14.46
N GLN A 204 -4.73 -3.28 14.57
CA GLN A 204 -5.89 -3.63 15.41
C GLN A 204 -5.64 -3.37 16.90
N GLU A 205 -4.44 -3.65 17.40
CA GLU A 205 -4.06 -3.39 18.80
C GLU A 205 -3.91 -1.89 19.09
N ILE A 206 -3.38 -1.12 18.16
CA ILE A 206 -3.29 0.35 18.27
C ILE A 206 -4.71 0.96 18.25
N GLY A 207 -5.59 0.47 17.38
CA GLY A 207 -7.00 0.87 17.30
C GLY A 207 -7.29 1.94 16.24
N PRO A 208 -8.39 2.70 16.40
CA PRO A 208 -8.85 3.66 15.41
C PRO A 208 -7.75 4.64 14.97
N GLY A 209 -7.72 4.95 13.68
CA GLY A 209 -6.69 5.81 13.08
C GLY A 209 -5.40 5.07 12.71
N CYS A 210 -5.35 3.74 12.83
CA CYS A 210 -4.25 2.91 12.37
C CYS A 210 -4.73 1.87 11.38
N THR A 211 -4.04 1.74 10.26
CA THR A 211 -4.29 0.79 9.18
C THR A 211 -2.97 0.17 8.72
N VAL A 212 -3.01 -0.69 7.72
CA VAL A 212 -1.83 -1.35 7.16
C VAL A 212 -1.83 -1.24 5.65
N MET A 213 -0.65 -1.34 5.06
CA MET A 213 -0.46 -1.48 3.62
C MET A 213 0.35 -2.73 3.27
N GLY A 214 0.41 -3.05 1.98
CA GLY A 214 1.35 -4.00 1.44
C GLY A 214 2.10 -3.40 0.26
N ASP A 215 3.42 -3.58 0.23
CA ASP A 215 4.26 -3.28 -0.92
C ASP A 215 4.65 -4.59 -1.59
N PHE A 216 4.25 -4.80 -2.83
CA PHE A 216 4.53 -6.02 -3.58
C PHE A 216 6.01 -6.38 -3.64
N TRP A 217 6.89 -5.38 -3.70
CA TRP A 217 8.33 -5.65 -3.72
C TRP A 217 8.84 -6.17 -2.37
N HIS A 218 8.44 -5.57 -1.26
CA HIS A 218 8.76 -6.07 0.09
C HIS A 218 8.11 -7.43 0.33
N MET A 219 6.83 -7.57 0.00
CA MET A 219 6.07 -8.81 0.13
C MET A 219 6.68 -9.95 -0.66
N SER A 220 7.29 -9.70 -1.83
CA SER A 220 7.96 -10.74 -2.63
C SER A 220 9.15 -11.40 -1.92
N LYS A 221 9.65 -10.83 -0.84
CA LYS A 221 10.77 -11.34 -0.02
C LYS A 221 10.29 -11.96 1.29
N GLU A 222 9.08 -11.63 1.75
CA GLU A 222 8.63 -11.95 3.12
C GLU A 222 7.33 -12.76 3.15
N GLU A 223 6.48 -12.68 2.12
CA GLU A 223 5.18 -13.32 2.11
C GLU A 223 5.18 -14.63 1.31
N PRO A 224 4.61 -15.70 1.85
CA PRO A 224 4.47 -16.95 1.09
C PRO A 224 3.40 -16.86 -0.01
N SER A 225 2.46 -15.90 0.08
CA SER A 225 1.39 -15.64 -0.87
C SER A 225 0.90 -14.20 -0.71
N PHE A 226 0.82 -13.46 -1.81
CA PHE A 226 0.24 -12.12 -1.83
C PHE A 226 -1.26 -12.17 -1.53
N PHE A 227 -1.97 -13.18 -2.05
CA PHE A 227 -3.37 -13.41 -1.74
C PHE A 227 -3.59 -13.53 -0.22
N GLY A 228 -2.85 -14.44 0.44
CA GLY A 228 -2.95 -14.66 1.87
C GLY A 228 -2.64 -13.42 2.70
N ALA A 229 -1.63 -12.66 2.31
CA ALA A 229 -1.24 -11.41 2.94
C ALA A 229 -2.37 -10.37 2.92
N PHE A 230 -2.95 -10.09 1.74
CA PHE A 230 -4.05 -9.12 1.63
C PHE A 230 -5.34 -9.59 2.31
N VAL A 231 -5.65 -10.88 2.22
CA VAL A 231 -6.83 -11.44 2.92
C VAL A 231 -6.68 -11.33 4.43
N SER A 232 -5.46 -11.53 4.98
CA SER A 232 -5.21 -11.39 6.42
C SER A 232 -5.40 -9.95 6.93
N ALA A 233 -5.12 -8.96 6.10
CA ALA A 233 -5.37 -7.55 6.44
C ALA A 233 -6.85 -7.17 6.35
N GLY A 234 -7.57 -7.74 5.38
CA GLY A 234 -8.99 -7.49 5.21
C GLY A 234 -9.32 -6.00 5.11
N LYS A 235 -10.24 -5.53 5.95
CA LYS A 235 -10.67 -4.11 5.98
C LYS A 235 -9.61 -3.13 6.50
N LEU A 236 -8.55 -3.61 7.11
CA LEU A 236 -7.44 -2.77 7.57
C LEU A 236 -6.46 -2.43 6.46
N LEU A 237 -6.53 -3.11 5.29
CA LEU A 237 -5.72 -2.76 4.14
C LEU A 237 -6.22 -1.44 3.52
N SER A 238 -5.44 -0.37 3.65
CA SER A 238 -5.83 0.96 3.16
C SER A 238 -5.00 1.44 1.97
N HIS A 239 -3.82 0.85 1.74
CA HIS A 239 -2.91 1.25 0.66
C HIS A 239 -2.12 0.07 0.12
N VAL A 240 -1.66 0.17 -1.13
CA VAL A 240 -0.78 -0.81 -1.77
C VAL A 240 0.28 -0.08 -2.58
N HIS A 241 1.55 -0.48 -2.40
CA HIS A 241 2.62 -0.11 -3.32
C HIS A 241 2.92 -1.23 -4.33
N VAL A 242 3.35 -0.83 -5.52
CA VAL A 242 3.76 -1.74 -6.57
C VAL A 242 5.08 -1.29 -7.18
N ALA A 243 5.98 -2.25 -7.37
CA ALA A 243 7.23 -2.11 -8.11
C ALA A 243 7.58 -3.45 -8.75
N SER A 244 8.55 -3.49 -9.66
CA SER A 244 9.05 -4.76 -10.20
C SER A 244 9.64 -5.61 -9.07
N LEU A 245 9.31 -6.91 -9.06
CA LEU A 245 9.52 -7.79 -7.90
C LEU A 245 10.99 -8.14 -7.65
N GLY A 246 11.84 -8.08 -8.69
CA GLY A 246 13.27 -8.32 -8.55
C GLY A 246 14.06 -7.08 -8.17
N ARG A 247 13.96 -6.02 -8.97
CA ARG A 247 14.85 -4.85 -8.93
C ARG A 247 14.25 -3.56 -8.36
N ARG A 248 12.98 -3.58 -7.93
CA ARG A 248 12.24 -2.38 -7.47
C ARG A 248 12.26 -1.24 -8.50
N LYS A 249 12.01 -1.60 -9.75
CA LYS A 249 11.89 -0.69 -10.88
C LYS A 249 10.43 -0.63 -11.36
N ILE A 250 10.18 0.08 -12.45
CA ILE A 250 8.82 0.11 -13.02
C ILE A 250 8.34 -1.32 -13.28
N PRO A 251 7.13 -1.71 -12.83
CA PRO A 251 6.53 -3.01 -13.14
C PRO A 251 6.59 -3.38 -14.62
N GLY A 252 6.95 -4.61 -14.90
CA GLY A 252 7.28 -5.11 -16.24
C GLY A 252 8.79 -5.12 -16.54
N SER A 253 9.61 -4.42 -15.73
CA SER A 253 11.07 -4.39 -15.93
C SER A 253 11.74 -5.73 -15.67
N ASP A 254 11.15 -6.61 -14.86
CA ASP A 254 11.67 -7.94 -14.54
C ASP A 254 10.98 -9.06 -15.34
N GLY A 255 10.23 -8.68 -16.40
CA GLY A 255 9.56 -9.62 -17.29
C GLY A 255 8.56 -10.52 -16.57
N ALA A 256 8.66 -11.84 -16.76
CA ALA A 256 7.75 -12.81 -16.19
C ALA A 256 7.75 -12.87 -14.64
N LEU A 257 8.77 -12.33 -13.98
CA LEU A 257 8.79 -12.24 -12.50
C LEU A 257 7.73 -11.25 -12.00
N ASP A 258 7.40 -10.23 -12.79
CA ASP A 258 6.42 -9.20 -12.42
C ASP A 258 4.98 -9.72 -12.58
N ASN A 259 4.64 -10.72 -11.76
CA ASN A 259 3.33 -11.36 -11.74
C ASN A 259 2.59 -11.01 -10.43
N TYR A 260 1.58 -10.16 -10.56
CA TYR A 260 0.77 -9.65 -9.44
C TYR A 260 -0.60 -10.33 -9.33
N VAL A 261 -0.92 -11.30 -10.20
CA VAL A 261 -2.25 -11.95 -10.29
C VAL A 261 -2.70 -12.54 -8.96
N ASP A 262 -1.79 -13.21 -8.22
CA ASP A 262 -2.12 -13.77 -6.89
C ASP A 262 -2.56 -12.67 -5.91
N GLY A 263 -1.83 -11.55 -5.87
CA GLY A 263 -2.18 -10.41 -5.03
C GLY A 263 -3.48 -9.73 -5.47
N PHE A 264 -3.69 -9.56 -6.78
CA PHE A 264 -4.92 -8.97 -7.30
C PHE A 264 -6.15 -9.84 -6.99
N LYS A 265 -6.03 -11.16 -6.96
CA LYS A 265 -7.08 -12.05 -6.45
C LYS A 265 -7.40 -11.76 -4.98
N GLY A 266 -6.36 -11.54 -4.16
CA GLY A 266 -6.52 -11.15 -2.75
C GLY A 266 -7.24 -9.81 -2.61
N LEU A 267 -6.85 -8.79 -3.38
CA LEU A 267 -7.50 -7.49 -3.39
C LEU A 267 -8.97 -7.59 -3.84
N LYS A 268 -9.25 -8.37 -4.88
CA LYS A 268 -10.64 -8.63 -5.32
C LYS A 268 -11.45 -9.34 -4.24
N PHE A 269 -10.85 -10.34 -3.58
CA PHE A 269 -11.52 -11.11 -2.54
C PHE A 269 -11.98 -10.26 -1.36
N ILE A 270 -11.15 -9.29 -0.93
CA ILE A 270 -11.51 -8.38 0.18
C ILE A 270 -12.33 -7.16 -0.27
N GLY A 271 -12.60 -7.00 -1.56
CA GLY A 271 -13.32 -5.84 -2.11
C GLY A 271 -12.51 -4.55 -2.03
N TYR A 272 -11.19 -4.62 -2.23
CA TYR A 272 -10.30 -3.47 -2.13
C TYR A 272 -10.64 -2.38 -3.16
N ARG A 273 -10.68 -1.13 -2.70
CA ARG A 273 -10.96 0.05 -3.52
C ARG A 273 -9.98 1.21 -3.28
N GLY A 274 -8.93 0.96 -2.51
CA GLY A 274 -7.83 1.92 -2.32
C GLY A 274 -6.93 2.03 -3.55
N ALA A 275 -5.85 2.78 -3.42
CA ALA A 275 -4.88 2.96 -4.50
C ALA A 275 -3.84 1.83 -4.57
N VAL A 276 -3.39 1.54 -5.79
CA VAL A 276 -2.17 0.78 -6.08
C VAL A 276 -1.16 1.78 -6.65
N SER A 277 -0.24 2.22 -5.80
CA SER A 277 0.68 3.32 -6.08
C SER A 277 2.05 2.80 -6.53
N LEU A 278 2.58 3.39 -7.58
CA LEU A 278 3.92 3.10 -8.04
C LEU A 278 4.96 3.69 -7.09
N GLU A 279 5.72 2.84 -6.42
CA GLU A 279 6.91 3.21 -5.65
C GLU A 279 8.17 2.62 -6.28
N ALA A 280 8.59 3.18 -7.40
CA ALA A 280 9.71 2.67 -8.17
C ALA A 280 10.43 3.74 -8.98
N GLY A 281 11.71 3.50 -9.24
CA GLY A 281 12.49 4.29 -10.19
C GLY A 281 12.53 3.66 -11.57
N PHE A 282 12.82 4.46 -12.59
CA PHE A 282 13.11 3.97 -13.93
C PHE A 282 14.44 3.19 -13.97
N LEU A 283 14.59 2.33 -14.97
CA LEU A 283 15.90 1.78 -15.31
C LEU A 283 16.75 2.83 -16.02
N GLU A 284 18.04 2.88 -15.70
CA GLU A 284 18.99 3.62 -16.53
C GLU A 284 19.11 2.96 -17.92
N LYS A 285 19.25 3.76 -18.96
CA LYS A 285 19.43 3.29 -20.35
C LYS A 285 20.87 2.90 -20.66
N GLY A 286 21.80 3.28 -19.80
CA GLY A 286 23.22 3.11 -19.94
C GLY A 286 23.99 4.20 -19.20
N ARG A 287 25.25 4.38 -19.56
CA ARG A 287 26.12 5.40 -18.96
C ARG A 287 26.77 6.25 -20.04
N ASP A 288 26.96 7.53 -19.76
CA ASP A 288 27.66 8.47 -20.65
C ASP A 288 29.20 8.28 -20.58
N ALA A 289 29.90 9.04 -21.39
CA ALA A 289 31.36 9.03 -21.43
C ALA A 289 32.05 9.39 -20.09
N LYS A 290 31.33 10.01 -19.16
CA LYS A 290 31.76 10.36 -17.79
C LYS A 290 31.24 9.37 -16.75
N ASN A 291 30.77 8.19 -17.18
CA ASN A 291 30.18 7.14 -16.34
C ASN A 291 28.96 7.58 -15.54
N LYS A 292 28.22 8.63 -15.97
CA LYS A 292 26.97 9.05 -15.36
C LYS A 292 25.79 8.28 -15.96
N PRO A 293 24.76 7.93 -15.15
CA PRO A 293 23.60 7.20 -15.66
C PRO A 293 22.80 8.07 -16.66
N ILE A 294 22.41 7.46 -17.77
CA ILE A 294 21.49 8.05 -18.76
C ILE A 294 20.09 7.56 -18.41
N TRP A 295 19.22 8.48 -18.03
CA TRP A 295 17.83 8.19 -17.69
C TRP A 295 16.93 8.32 -18.92
N PRO A 296 15.76 7.63 -18.92
CA PRO A 296 14.74 7.86 -19.95
C PRO A 296 14.32 9.33 -20.00
N THR A 297 14.12 9.86 -21.19
CA THR A 297 13.52 11.19 -21.39
C THR A 297 12.09 11.20 -20.84
N ARG A 298 11.51 12.39 -20.65
CA ARG A 298 10.13 12.53 -20.20
C ARG A 298 9.14 11.77 -21.09
N GLU A 299 9.29 11.85 -22.41
CA GLU A 299 8.44 11.13 -23.36
C GLU A 299 8.61 9.61 -23.24
N GLU A 300 9.83 9.12 -23.08
CA GLU A 300 10.10 7.70 -22.84
C GLU A 300 9.52 7.23 -21.52
N GLN A 301 9.62 8.04 -20.45
CA GLN A 301 9.01 7.74 -19.15
C GLN A 301 7.48 7.62 -19.28
N GLN A 302 6.84 8.52 -20.01
CA GLN A 302 5.39 8.46 -20.26
C GLN A 302 5.01 7.16 -21.00
N LYS A 303 5.76 6.77 -22.03
CA LYS A 303 5.54 5.50 -22.78
C LYS A 303 5.71 4.27 -21.88
N ILE A 304 6.75 4.27 -21.03
CA ILE A 304 7.01 3.19 -20.07
C ILE A 304 5.85 3.08 -19.07
N LEU A 305 5.39 4.19 -18.50
CA LEU A 305 4.27 4.22 -17.56
C LEU A 305 2.95 3.75 -18.21
N ALA A 306 2.69 4.12 -19.46
CA ALA A 306 1.54 3.63 -20.20
C ALA A 306 1.59 2.11 -20.43
N GLY A 307 2.78 1.56 -20.70
CA GLY A 307 3.00 0.09 -20.79
C GLY A 307 2.73 -0.61 -19.47
N MET A 308 3.24 -0.08 -18.37
CA MET A 308 2.97 -0.56 -17.02
C MET A 308 1.46 -0.60 -16.71
N CYS A 309 0.75 0.50 -16.99
CA CYS A 309 -0.70 0.57 -16.74
C CYS A 309 -1.47 -0.52 -17.51
N ARG A 310 -1.14 -0.76 -18.78
CA ARG A 310 -1.76 -1.84 -19.56
C ARG A 310 -1.50 -3.20 -18.92
N MET A 311 -0.24 -3.53 -18.62
CA MET A 311 0.13 -4.80 -17.99
C MET A 311 -0.58 -5.02 -16.66
N LEU A 312 -0.62 -4.02 -15.77
CA LEU A 312 -1.30 -4.15 -14.47
C LEU A 312 -2.81 -4.37 -14.64
N ARG A 313 -3.47 -3.72 -15.62
CA ARG A 313 -4.89 -3.94 -15.93
C ARG A 313 -5.14 -5.33 -16.50
N GLU A 314 -4.31 -5.79 -17.43
CA GLU A 314 -4.40 -7.15 -17.98
C GLU A 314 -4.26 -8.21 -16.88
N GLN A 315 -3.32 -8.04 -15.95
CA GLN A 315 -3.18 -8.96 -14.81
C GLN A 315 -4.33 -8.84 -13.81
N TRP A 316 -4.90 -7.64 -13.64
CA TRP A 316 -6.11 -7.47 -12.85
C TRP A 316 -7.30 -8.22 -13.46
N GLU A 317 -7.47 -8.18 -14.78
CA GLU A 317 -8.54 -8.92 -15.47
C GLU A 317 -8.38 -10.44 -15.34
N GLN A 318 -7.13 -10.94 -15.34
CA GLN A 318 -6.81 -12.35 -15.14
C GLN A 318 -7.05 -12.84 -13.69
N ALA A 319 -7.08 -11.95 -12.75
CA ALA A 319 -7.30 -12.24 -11.34
C ALA A 319 -8.81 -12.38 -11.06
#